data_fa97d053dbb120d38b0dcc61bdb1fb75
#
_entry.id   fa97d053dbb120d38b0dcc61bdb1fb75
#
_cell.length_a   1.000
_cell.length_b   1.000
_cell.length_c   1.000
_cell.angle_alpha   90.00
_cell.angle_beta   90.00
_cell.angle_gamma   90.00
#
_symmetry.space_group_name_H-M   'P 1'
#
loop_
_entity.id
_entity.type
_entity.pdbx_description
1 polymer ?
#
loop_
_entity_poly.entity_id
_entity_poly.type
_entity_poly.pdbx_seq_one_letter_code
_entity_poly.pdbx_strand_id
1 'polypeptide(L)'
;EMCIRDSLIIYDPSDNADSTRGQREKKLVESIDLLPTFLEALNISTSTHRLEGRSLLPIIRGNQLNDWRNSVFSEIDYGLHSARDELELGPHEARAFMIRTEKWKYIYYKGFSPQLFNLERDPNEFEDLGQNQNYEKIRTELKDLLLKRLINRKNLLTVDEKFVLKGQDVKSEGGVMIGVW
;
A
#
# COMPACT_ATOMS: atom_id res chain seq x y z
N GLU A 1 11.23 -9.83 -9.85
CA GLU A 1 10.22 -10.24 -8.84
C GLU A 1 9.98 -9.08 -7.89
N MET A 2 8.75 -8.58 -7.83
CA MET A 2 8.39 -7.68 -6.73
C MET A 2 8.29 -8.50 -5.45
N CYS A 3 9.17 -8.24 -4.48
CA CYS A 3 9.37 -9.02 -3.25
C CYS A 3 8.18 -8.92 -2.26
N ILE A 4 6.98 -9.33 -2.69
CA ILE A 4 5.76 -9.28 -1.86
C ILE A 4 5.50 -10.62 -1.17
N ARG A 5 6.34 -11.60 -1.45
CA ARG A 5 6.24 -12.96 -0.88
C ARG A 5 7.19 -13.17 0.29
N ASP A 6 8.02 -12.19 0.60
CA ASP A 6 8.99 -12.31 1.68
C ASP A 6 8.31 -12.30 3.05
N SER A 7 8.86 -13.06 3.95
CA SER A 7 8.36 -13.14 5.32
C SER A 7 8.92 -11.99 6.15
N LEU A 8 8.05 -11.27 6.85
CA LEU A 8 8.44 -10.32 7.88
C LEU A 8 8.54 -11.07 9.20
N ILE A 9 9.70 -11.01 9.86
CA ILE A 9 9.92 -11.60 11.17
C ILE A 9 10.14 -10.47 12.16
N ILE A 10 9.31 -10.42 13.21
CA ILE A 10 9.42 -9.41 14.27
C ILE A 10 9.50 -10.13 15.62
N TYR A 11 10.40 -9.67 16.46
CA TYR A 11 10.51 -10.07 17.85
C TYR A 11 10.27 -8.86 18.76
N ASP A 12 9.22 -8.92 19.58
CA ASP A 12 8.96 -7.97 20.66
C ASP A 12 9.47 -8.62 21.97
N PRO A 13 10.49 -8.05 22.64
CA PRO A 13 11.04 -8.62 23.88
C PRO A 13 10.12 -8.46 25.08
N SER A 14 9.06 -7.65 24.98
CA SER A 14 8.14 -7.42 26.11
C SER A 14 7.25 -8.62 26.41
N ASP A 15 6.88 -8.79 27.67
CA ASP A 15 5.97 -9.84 28.14
C ASP A 15 4.58 -9.76 27.47
N ASN A 16 4.21 -8.57 26.97
CA ASN A 16 2.95 -8.36 26.24
C ASN A 16 2.83 -9.19 24.95
N ALA A 17 3.96 -9.66 24.41
CA ALA A 17 3.99 -10.49 23.21
C ALA A 17 4.15 -11.99 23.48
N ASP A 18 4.21 -12.43 24.73
CA ASP A 18 4.48 -13.83 25.09
C ASP A 18 3.45 -14.81 24.51
N SER A 19 2.17 -14.42 24.50
CA SER A 19 1.08 -15.26 23.98
C SER A 19 1.14 -15.50 22.47
N THR A 20 1.90 -14.70 21.73
CA THR A 20 2.00 -14.76 20.26
C THR A 20 3.37 -15.20 19.76
N ARG A 21 4.33 -15.43 20.66
CA ARG A 21 5.68 -15.87 20.28
C ARG A 21 5.64 -17.16 19.45
N GLY A 22 6.39 -17.17 18.34
CA GLY A 22 6.45 -18.31 17.43
C GLY A 22 5.22 -18.51 16.54
N GLN A 23 4.22 -17.64 16.63
CA GLN A 23 3.03 -17.71 15.79
C GLN A 23 3.30 -17.15 14.39
N ARG A 24 2.52 -17.63 13.42
CA ARG A 24 2.50 -17.11 12.05
C ARG A 24 1.19 -16.34 11.84
N GLU A 25 1.31 -15.07 11.52
CA GLU A 25 0.18 -14.22 11.16
C GLU A 25 0.05 -14.12 9.63
N LYS A 26 -1.19 -14.17 9.13
CA LYS A 26 -1.49 -14.09 7.69
C LYS A 26 -1.99 -12.71 7.25
N LYS A 27 -2.18 -11.79 8.18
CA LYS A 27 -2.64 -10.44 7.84
C LYS A 27 -1.68 -9.76 6.87
N LEU A 28 -2.25 -9.03 5.95
CA LEU A 28 -1.51 -8.28 4.94
C LEU A 28 -0.80 -7.09 5.60
N VAL A 29 0.52 -7.02 5.46
CA VAL A 29 1.38 -5.97 6.01
C VAL A 29 2.23 -5.34 4.92
N GLU A 30 2.67 -4.11 5.15
CA GLU A 30 3.53 -3.35 4.22
C GLU A 30 4.78 -2.88 4.96
N SER A 31 5.88 -2.63 4.25
CA SER A 31 7.12 -2.13 4.85
C SER A 31 6.95 -0.76 5.53
N ILE A 32 6.00 0.05 5.07
CA ILE A 32 5.65 1.34 5.69
C ILE A 32 5.07 1.20 7.11
N ASP A 33 4.65 -0.01 7.51
CA ASP A 33 4.15 -0.30 8.85
C ASP A 33 5.25 -0.36 9.92
N LEU A 34 6.50 -0.54 9.49
CA LEU A 34 7.63 -0.66 10.41
C LEU A 34 7.88 0.63 11.19
N LEU A 35 7.86 1.78 10.52
CA LEU A 35 8.11 3.05 11.18
C LEU A 35 7.09 3.35 12.29
N PRO A 36 5.77 3.32 12.06
CA PRO A 36 4.81 3.52 13.14
C PRO A 36 4.92 2.46 14.24
N THR A 37 5.32 1.22 13.91
CA THR A 37 5.55 0.16 14.90
C THR A 37 6.71 0.51 15.83
N PHE A 38 7.84 0.98 15.30
CA PHE A 38 8.98 1.39 16.11
C PHE A 38 8.68 2.61 16.96
N LEU A 39 8.01 3.61 16.40
CA LEU A 39 7.63 4.81 17.15
C LEU A 39 6.71 4.48 18.33
N GLU A 40 5.72 3.61 18.12
CA GLU A 40 4.83 3.16 19.19
C GLU A 40 5.58 2.33 20.24
N ALA A 41 6.47 1.42 19.81
CA ALA A 41 7.29 0.63 20.74
C ALA A 41 8.18 1.49 21.64
N LEU A 42 8.63 2.63 21.13
CA LEU A 42 9.44 3.61 21.87
C LEU A 42 8.61 4.68 22.60
N ASN A 43 7.27 4.56 22.58
CA ASN A 43 6.34 5.55 23.14
C ASN A 43 6.54 6.96 22.57
N ILE A 44 6.96 7.06 21.30
CA ILE A 44 7.09 8.32 20.58
C ILE A 44 5.76 8.64 19.90
N SER A 45 5.24 9.84 20.12
CA SER A 45 4.02 10.28 19.46
C SER A 45 4.19 10.36 17.95
N THR A 46 3.26 9.75 17.20
CA THR A 46 3.30 9.74 15.74
C THR A 46 2.55 10.93 15.15
N SER A 47 3.14 11.54 14.14
CA SER A 47 2.42 12.50 13.29
C SER A 47 1.57 11.74 12.28
N THR A 48 0.32 11.47 12.64
CA THR A 48 -0.60 10.63 11.84
C THR A 48 -0.80 11.14 10.40
N HIS A 49 -0.67 12.46 10.18
CA HIS A 49 -0.79 13.06 8.85
C HIS A 49 0.38 12.72 7.91
N ARG A 50 1.52 12.24 8.44
CA ARG A 50 2.71 11.88 7.65
C ARG A 50 2.81 10.39 7.36
N LEU A 51 2.20 9.55 8.20
CA LEU A 51 2.37 8.11 8.14
C LEU A 51 1.12 7.46 7.52
N GLU A 52 1.33 6.68 6.47
CA GLU A 52 0.29 5.85 5.86
C GLU A 52 0.29 4.42 6.43
N GLY A 53 1.41 3.99 7.00
CA GLY A 53 1.56 2.71 7.67
C GLY A 53 0.75 2.63 8.96
N ARG A 54 0.50 1.42 9.41
CA ARG A 54 -0.18 1.09 10.67
C ARG A 54 0.75 0.30 11.58
N SER A 55 0.77 0.62 12.86
CA SER A 55 1.59 -0.15 13.80
C SER A 55 1.19 -1.62 13.83
N LEU A 56 2.20 -2.49 13.87
CA LEU A 56 2.06 -3.93 13.98
C LEU A 56 2.00 -4.40 15.43
N LEU A 57 2.29 -3.53 16.41
CA LEU A 57 2.29 -3.91 17.84
C LEU A 57 0.97 -4.54 18.29
N PRO A 58 -0.22 -4.04 17.91
CA PRO A 58 -1.46 -4.71 18.29
C PRO A 58 -1.54 -6.15 17.77
N ILE A 59 -1.06 -6.43 16.55
CA ILE A 59 -1.00 -7.79 16.01
C ILE A 59 0.01 -8.63 16.77
N ILE A 60 1.21 -8.10 16.98
CA ILE A 60 2.31 -8.78 17.68
C ILE A 60 1.90 -9.15 19.11
N ARG A 61 1.07 -8.34 19.76
CA ARG A 61 0.59 -8.54 21.14
C ARG A 61 -0.76 -9.25 21.23
N GLY A 62 -1.25 -9.81 20.12
CA GLY A 62 -2.47 -10.63 20.09
C GLY A 62 -3.77 -9.87 20.27
N ASN A 63 -3.77 -8.56 20.07
CA ASN A 63 -4.98 -7.76 20.14
C ASN A 63 -5.88 -8.04 18.93
N GLN A 64 -7.18 -8.16 19.19
CA GLN A 64 -8.15 -8.28 18.11
C GLN A 64 -8.29 -6.94 17.39
N LEU A 65 -8.08 -6.95 16.07
CA LEU A 65 -8.28 -5.79 15.21
C LEU A 65 -9.52 -6.00 14.35
N ASN A 66 -10.54 -5.18 14.58
CA ASN A 66 -11.77 -5.21 13.79
C ASN A 66 -11.63 -4.53 12.43
N ASP A 67 -10.65 -3.65 12.28
CA ASP A 67 -10.37 -2.90 11.06
C ASP A 67 -8.90 -3.01 10.67
N TRP A 68 -8.55 -4.12 10.02
CA TRP A 68 -7.25 -4.26 9.38
C TRP A 68 -7.41 -4.18 7.87
N ARG A 69 -6.33 -3.83 7.16
CA ARG A 69 -6.37 -3.72 5.70
C ARG A 69 -6.66 -5.07 5.05
N ASN A 70 -7.41 -5.02 3.97
CA ASN A 70 -7.72 -6.18 3.12
C ASN A 70 -6.89 -6.19 1.82
N SER A 71 -6.02 -5.21 1.63
CA SER A 71 -5.13 -5.13 0.48
C SER A 71 -3.81 -4.45 0.83
N VAL A 72 -2.76 -4.80 0.10
CA VAL A 72 -1.45 -4.17 0.16
C VAL A 72 -1.06 -3.64 -1.21
N PHE A 73 -0.22 -2.60 -1.20
CA PHE A 73 0.22 -1.88 -2.38
C PHE A 73 1.73 -1.93 -2.51
N SER A 74 2.21 -1.99 -3.74
CA SER A 74 3.62 -1.80 -4.06
C SER A 74 3.75 -1.05 -5.38
N GLU A 75 4.78 -0.25 -5.47
CA GLU A 75 5.16 0.49 -6.66
C GLU A 75 6.63 0.20 -6.96
N ILE A 76 6.94 0.02 -8.23
CA ILE A 76 8.31 -0.06 -8.72
C ILE A 76 8.51 0.97 -9.83
N ASP A 77 9.58 1.74 -9.70
CA ASP A 77 10.12 2.58 -10.77
C ASP A 77 11.37 1.88 -11.31
N TYR A 78 11.31 1.47 -12.57
CA TYR A 78 12.43 0.82 -13.25
C TYR A 78 13.08 1.73 -14.31
N GLY A 79 12.95 3.06 -14.12
CA GLY A 79 13.51 4.07 -15.01
C GLY A 79 15.04 4.01 -15.17
N LEU A 80 15.74 3.45 -14.18
CA LEU A 80 17.20 3.22 -14.25
C LEU A 80 17.58 1.80 -14.68
N HIS A 81 16.63 0.93 -14.97
CA HIS A 81 16.86 -0.44 -15.38
C HIS A 81 17.00 -0.55 -16.90
N SER A 82 17.84 -1.47 -17.41
CA SER A 82 18.03 -1.71 -18.85
C SER A 82 16.71 -2.05 -19.58
N ALA A 83 15.76 -2.67 -18.89
CA ALA A 83 14.44 -2.96 -19.42
C ALA A 83 13.71 -1.70 -19.93
N ARG A 84 13.94 -0.52 -19.34
CA ARG A 84 13.39 0.73 -19.84
C ARG A 84 13.87 1.03 -21.27
N ASP A 85 15.15 0.85 -21.53
CA ASP A 85 15.76 1.12 -22.83
C ASP A 85 15.32 0.06 -23.86
N GLU A 86 15.26 -1.21 -23.47
CA GLU A 86 14.76 -2.31 -24.32
C GLU A 86 13.28 -2.14 -24.70
N LEU A 87 12.47 -1.52 -23.83
CA LEU A 87 11.06 -1.24 -24.06
C LEU A 87 10.81 0.14 -24.68
N GLU A 88 11.86 0.89 -24.99
CA GLU A 88 11.81 2.24 -25.58
C GLU A 88 10.93 3.22 -24.77
N LEU A 89 10.94 3.07 -23.42
CA LEU A 89 10.12 3.90 -22.52
C LEU A 89 10.86 5.19 -22.13
N GLY A 90 10.10 6.27 -21.99
CA GLY A 90 10.59 7.48 -21.36
C GLY A 90 10.89 7.27 -19.85
N PRO A 91 11.75 8.10 -19.23
CA PRO A 91 12.17 7.93 -17.83
C PRO A 91 11.02 7.96 -16.82
N HIS A 92 9.90 8.60 -17.13
CA HIS A 92 8.70 8.67 -16.28
C HIS A 92 7.62 7.64 -16.64
N GLU A 93 7.89 6.76 -17.60
CA GLU A 93 6.94 5.77 -18.09
C GLU A 93 7.23 4.36 -17.53
N ALA A 94 8.46 4.13 -17.12
CA ALA A 94 8.94 2.85 -16.62
C ALA A 94 8.48 2.59 -15.17
N ARG A 95 7.16 2.44 -15.00
CA ARG A 95 6.51 2.23 -13.70
C ARG A 95 5.52 1.09 -13.73
N ALA A 96 5.51 0.32 -12.65
CA ALA A 96 4.49 -0.68 -12.38
C ALA A 96 3.89 -0.48 -10.99
N PHE A 97 2.60 -0.72 -10.88
CA PHE A 97 1.82 -0.58 -9.66
C PHE A 97 1.11 -1.89 -9.37
N MET A 98 1.22 -2.38 -8.16
CA MET A 98 0.64 -3.64 -7.75
C MET A 98 -0.31 -3.43 -6.58
N ILE A 99 -1.47 -4.08 -6.65
CA ILE A 99 -2.38 -4.27 -5.54
C ILE A 99 -2.58 -5.76 -5.31
N ARG A 100 -2.48 -6.18 -4.05
CA ARG A 100 -2.70 -7.56 -3.62
C ARG A 100 -3.75 -7.60 -2.53
N THR A 101 -4.70 -8.49 -2.70
CA THR A 101 -5.63 -8.94 -1.66
C THR A 101 -5.21 -10.33 -1.18
N GLU A 102 -5.96 -10.94 -0.28
CA GLU A 102 -5.72 -12.32 0.12
C GLU A 102 -5.76 -13.29 -1.07
N LYS A 103 -6.73 -13.08 -1.97
CA LYS A 103 -7.02 -13.99 -3.10
C LYS A 103 -6.38 -13.59 -4.42
N TRP A 104 -6.22 -12.30 -4.67
CA TRP A 104 -5.83 -11.78 -5.98
C TRP A 104 -4.61 -10.90 -5.90
N LYS A 105 -3.78 -10.96 -6.95
CA LYS A 105 -2.71 -9.99 -7.22
C LYS A 105 -2.91 -9.42 -8.60
N TYR A 106 -2.96 -8.10 -8.68
CA TYR A 106 -3.11 -7.34 -9.92
C TYR A 106 -1.93 -6.40 -10.08
N ILE A 107 -1.32 -6.40 -11.27
CA ILE A 107 -0.20 -5.52 -11.59
C ILE A 107 -0.58 -4.69 -12.81
N TYR A 108 -0.54 -3.39 -12.63
CA TYR A 108 -0.72 -2.42 -13.69
C TYR A 108 0.64 -1.92 -14.20
N TYR A 109 0.85 -2.02 -15.49
CA TYR A 109 2.00 -1.45 -16.18
C TYR A 109 1.54 -0.30 -17.05
N LYS A 110 2.24 0.85 -16.99
CA LYS A 110 1.94 1.95 -17.88
C LYS A 110 2.28 1.57 -19.32
N GLY A 111 1.30 1.63 -20.22
CA GLY A 111 1.47 1.31 -21.63
C GLY A 111 1.43 -0.17 -22.01
N PHE A 112 1.24 -1.10 -21.07
CA PHE A 112 1.18 -2.54 -21.32
C PHE A 112 -0.07 -3.19 -20.75
N SER A 113 -0.34 -4.41 -21.18
CA SER A 113 -1.41 -5.23 -20.61
C SER A 113 -1.13 -5.52 -19.15
N PRO A 114 -2.15 -5.44 -18.29
CA PRO A 114 -1.99 -5.78 -16.88
C PRO A 114 -1.80 -7.27 -16.68
N GLN A 115 -1.23 -7.66 -15.54
CA GLN A 115 -1.19 -9.04 -15.07
C GLN A 115 -2.19 -9.26 -13.94
N LEU A 116 -2.74 -10.46 -13.86
CA LEU A 116 -3.67 -10.88 -12.82
C LEU A 116 -3.36 -12.33 -12.40
N PHE A 117 -3.23 -12.56 -11.10
CA PHE A 117 -2.98 -13.89 -10.54
C PHE A 117 -4.02 -14.24 -9.49
N ASN A 118 -4.50 -15.49 -9.51
CA ASN A 118 -5.34 -16.06 -8.48
C ASN A 118 -4.49 -16.78 -7.44
N LEU A 119 -4.12 -16.13 -6.36
CA LEU A 119 -3.20 -16.65 -5.34
C LEU A 119 -3.77 -17.83 -4.52
N GLU A 120 -5.08 -18.03 -4.55
CA GLU A 120 -5.73 -19.17 -3.90
C GLU A 120 -5.55 -20.48 -4.70
N ARG A 121 -5.61 -20.38 -6.03
CA ARG A 121 -5.46 -21.53 -6.94
C ARG A 121 -4.03 -21.72 -7.42
N ASP A 122 -3.34 -20.61 -7.62
CA ASP A 122 -1.98 -20.55 -8.13
C ASP A 122 -1.10 -19.65 -7.21
N PRO A 123 -0.69 -20.14 -6.04
CA PRO A 123 0.14 -19.39 -5.11
C PRO A 123 1.55 -19.10 -5.65
N ASN A 124 1.95 -19.77 -6.73
CA ASN A 124 3.25 -19.58 -7.38
C ASN A 124 3.21 -18.62 -8.57
N GLU A 125 2.01 -18.12 -8.95
CA GLU A 125 1.86 -17.12 -10.00
C GLU A 125 2.38 -17.58 -11.36
N PHE A 126 2.10 -18.86 -11.72
CA PHE A 126 2.48 -19.44 -13.02
C PHE A 126 1.50 -19.09 -14.13
N GLU A 127 0.22 -18.82 -13.79
CA GLU A 127 -0.83 -18.56 -14.73
C GLU A 127 -1.25 -17.07 -14.69
N ASP A 128 -0.87 -16.30 -15.71
CA ASP A 128 -1.31 -14.91 -15.86
C ASP A 128 -2.70 -14.84 -16.50
N LEU A 129 -3.68 -14.39 -15.73
CA LEU A 129 -5.07 -14.19 -16.13
C LEU A 129 -5.34 -12.76 -16.64
N GLY A 130 -4.31 -11.94 -16.79
CA GLY A 130 -4.41 -10.51 -17.10
C GLY A 130 -5.16 -10.19 -18.39
N GLN A 131 -5.12 -11.04 -19.38
CA GLN A 131 -5.83 -10.86 -20.65
C GLN A 131 -7.08 -11.76 -20.80
N ASN A 132 -7.38 -12.61 -19.82
CA ASN A 132 -8.53 -13.50 -19.89
C ASN A 132 -9.84 -12.74 -19.62
N GLN A 133 -10.73 -12.72 -20.61
CA GLN A 133 -12.00 -11.97 -20.57
C GLN A 133 -12.93 -12.42 -19.43
N ASN A 134 -12.87 -13.67 -19.01
CA ASN A 134 -13.69 -14.18 -17.90
C ASN A 134 -13.39 -13.48 -16.56
N TYR A 135 -12.25 -12.82 -16.45
CA TYR A 135 -11.80 -12.11 -15.25
C TYR A 135 -11.84 -10.59 -15.37
N GLU A 136 -12.49 -10.06 -16.41
CA GLU A 136 -12.58 -8.60 -16.63
C GLU A 136 -13.18 -7.84 -15.45
N LYS A 137 -14.23 -8.37 -14.87
CA LYS A 137 -14.85 -7.78 -13.66
C LYS A 137 -13.87 -7.68 -12.51
N ILE A 138 -13.11 -8.75 -12.26
CA ILE A 138 -12.11 -8.79 -11.17
C ILE A 138 -10.99 -7.79 -11.45
N ARG A 139 -10.50 -7.71 -12.70
CA ARG A 139 -9.50 -6.71 -13.08
C ARG A 139 -9.99 -5.29 -12.84
N THR A 140 -11.23 -5.00 -13.19
CA THR A 140 -11.83 -3.68 -12.98
C THR A 140 -11.91 -3.35 -11.49
N GLU A 141 -12.42 -4.25 -10.66
CA GLU A 141 -12.50 -4.06 -9.21
C GLU A 141 -11.13 -3.82 -8.57
N LEU A 142 -10.11 -4.58 -8.97
CA LEU A 142 -8.75 -4.41 -8.46
C LEU A 142 -8.07 -3.13 -8.98
N LYS A 143 -8.33 -2.74 -10.21
CA LYS A 143 -7.88 -1.47 -10.78
C LYS A 143 -8.49 -0.29 -10.04
N ASP A 144 -9.77 -0.34 -9.72
CA ASP A 144 -10.45 0.70 -8.96
C ASP A 144 -9.91 0.77 -7.51
N LEU A 145 -9.64 -0.39 -6.90
CA LEU A 145 -8.99 -0.45 -5.60
C LEU A 145 -7.58 0.17 -5.62
N LEU A 146 -6.80 -0.13 -6.66
CA LEU A 146 -5.49 0.47 -6.89
C LEU A 146 -5.59 1.99 -7.08
N LEU A 147 -6.50 2.45 -7.92
CA LEU A 147 -6.73 3.88 -8.16
C LEU A 147 -7.14 4.59 -6.87
N LYS A 148 -8.05 4.00 -6.10
CA LYS A 148 -8.45 4.52 -4.79
C LYS A 148 -7.26 4.65 -3.83
N ARG A 149 -6.36 3.67 -3.82
CA ARG A 149 -5.14 3.72 -3.00
C ARG A 149 -4.24 4.88 -3.42
N LEU A 150 -4.03 5.07 -4.73
CA LEU A 150 -3.17 6.13 -5.27
C LEU A 150 -3.73 7.54 -5.00
N ILE A 151 -5.04 7.73 -5.18
CA ILE A 151 -5.71 9.02 -4.95
C ILE A 151 -5.71 9.40 -3.46
N ASN A 152 -5.89 8.42 -2.57
CA ASN A 152 -5.96 8.66 -1.13
C ASN A 152 -4.60 8.69 -0.43
N ARG A 153 -3.48 8.73 -1.18
CA ARG A 153 -2.16 8.93 -0.58
C ARG A 153 -2.09 10.28 0.14
N LYS A 154 -1.43 10.27 1.28
CA LYS A 154 -1.25 11.51 2.08
C LYS A 154 -0.27 12.45 1.37
N ASN A 155 -0.74 13.61 0.96
CA ASN A 155 0.05 14.60 0.23
C ASN A 155 0.58 15.72 1.16
N LEU A 156 -0.13 15.96 2.27
CA LEU A 156 0.18 17.04 3.21
C LEU A 156 1.26 16.60 4.21
N LEU A 157 2.46 16.32 3.71
CA LEU A 157 3.55 15.83 4.55
C LEU A 157 4.17 16.91 5.45
N THR A 158 4.07 18.16 5.06
CA THR A 158 4.70 19.31 5.74
C THR A 158 3.73 20.14 6.58
N VAL A 159 2.42 19.93 6.40
CA VAL A 159 1.37 20.73 7.05
C VAL A 159 0.49 19.81 7.89
N ASP A 160 0.30 20.16 9.17
CA ASP A 160 -0.60 19.43 10.08
C ASP A 160 -2.06 19.60 9.63
N GLU A 161 -2.86 18.52 9.70
CA GLU A 161 -4.30 18.57 9.42
C GLU A 161 -5.04 19.63 10.22
N LYS A 162 -4.62 19.86 11.48
CA LYS A 162 -5.18 20.93 12.33
C LYS A 162 -4.96 22.32 11.74
N PHE A 163 -3.85 22.53 11.05
CA PHE A 163 -3.56 23.80 10.39
C PHE A 163 -4.47 23.98 9.17
N VAL A 164 -4.64 22.93 8.36
CA VAL A 164 -5.53 22.94 7.19
C VAL A 164 -6.98 23.19 7.61
N LEU A 165 -7.44 22.52 8.67
CA LEU A 165 -8.80 22.72 9.19
C LEU A 165 -9.04 24.12 9.76
N LYS A 166 -8.01 24.76 10.34
CA LYS A 166 -8.09 26.16 10.82
C LYS A 166 -8.12 27.17 9.68
N GLY A 167 -7.49 26.86 8.54
CA GLY A 167 -7.44 27.73 7.37
C GLY A 167 -8.74 27.83 6.57
N GLN A 168 -9.82 27.15 6.99
CA GLN A 168 -11.12 27.17 6.32
C GLN A 168 -11.88 28.51 6.46
N ASP A 169 -11.35 29.48 7.20
CA ASP A 169 -11.97 30.79 7.37
C ASP A 169 -11.77 31.76 6.19
N VAL A 170 -11.12 31.33 5.11
CA VAL A 170 -11.09 32.11 3.86
C VAL A 170 -12.42 31.89 3.14
N LYS A 171 -13.46 32.56 3.62
CA LYS A 171 -14.73 32.70 2.90
C LYS A 171 -14.47 33.53 1.64
N SER A 172 -14.26 32.84 0.52
CA SER A 172 -14.34 33.50 -0.77
C SER A 172 -15.82 33.73 -1.08
N GLU A 173 -16.27 34.96 -1.08
CA GLU A 173 -17.54 35.31 -1.70
C GLU A 173 -17.41 35.02 -3.20
N GLY A 174 -18.00 33.94 -3.67
CA GLY A 174 -18.14 33.70 -5.10
C GLY A 174 -17.35 32.55 -5.72
N GLY A 175 -17.14 31.44 -5.04
CA GLY A 175 -16.61 30.20 -5.66
C GLY A 175 -15.45 29.54 -4.93
N VAL A 176 -15.07 28.36 -5.40
CA VAL A 176 -13.92 27.62 -4.89
C VAL A 176 -12.67 28.07 -5.62
N MET A 177 -11.72 28.73 -4.94
CA MET A 177 -10.40 28.98 -5.51
C MET A 177 -9.56 27.70 -5.36
N ILE A 178 -9.25 27.06 -6.48
CA ILE A 178 -8.32 25.94 -6.56
C ILE A 178 -6.99 26.50 -7.05
N GLY A 179 -5.92 26.35 -6.26
CA GLY A 179 -4.56 26.70 -6.70
C GLY A 179 -4.11 28.12 -6.40
N VAL A 180 -4.25 28.57 -5.18
CA VAL A 180 -3.43 29.67 -4.67
C VAL A 180 -2.10 29.06 -4.20
N TRP A 181 -1.06 29.31 -4.97
CA TRP A 181 0.31 28.86 -4.73
C TRP A 181 1.13 29.96 -4.07
#